data_8f2cd8a6390e58244ec30f5820392021
#
_entry.id   8f2cd8a6390e58244ec30f5820392021
#
_cell.length_a   1.000
_cell.length_b   1.000
_cell.length_c   1.000
_cell.angle_alpha   90.00
_cell.angle_beta   90.00
_cell.angle_gamma   90.00
#
_symmetry.space_group_name_H-M   'P 1'
#
loop_
_entity.id
_entity.type
_entity.pdbx_description
1 polymer ?
#
loop_
_entity_poly.entity_id
_entity_poly.type
_entity_poly.pdbx_seq_one_letter_code
_entity_poly.pdbx_strand_id
1 'polypeptide(L)'
;MIKVLHNNDCSKSRAILEFLDENGVEFQIVDIVSNPLSEEELRSVVKMLGSTPHEITRKNEAFFKENFEGKPLSDDQLFVILQENPQLIQRPILIKGSLAVVGRPIENARMFLD
;
A
#
# COMPACT_ATOMS: atom_id res chain seq x y z
N MET A 1 -13.76 -11.29 -0.16
CA MET A 1 -12.36 -11.57 -0.62
C MET A 1 -11.47 -10.37 -0.32
N ILE A 2 -10.29 -10.62 0.19
CA ILE A 2 -9.33 -9.56 0.48
C ILE A 2 -8.55 -9.21 -0.78
N LYS A 3 -8.38 -7.91 -1.05
CA LYS A 3 -7.45 -7.44 -2.09
C LYS A 3 -6.12 -7.13 -1.42
N VAL A 4 -5.04 -7.62 -2.02
CA VAL A 4 -3.68 -7.35 -1.56
C VAL A 4 -2.99 -6.49 -2.59
N LEU A 5 -2.74 -5.22 -2.25
CA LEU A 5 -1.97 -4.32 -3.09
C LEU A 5 -0.48 -4.65 -2.85
N HIS A 6 0.18 -5.10 -3.89
CA HIS A 6 1.43 -5.84 -3.78
C HIS A 6 2.44 -5.38 -4.83
N ASN A 7 3.72 -5.59 -4.53
CA ASN A 7 4.79 -5.47 -5.50
C ASN A 7 5.59 -6.78 -5.44
N ASN A 8 5.68 -7.48 -6.57
CA ASN A 8 6.35 -8.78 -6.65
C ASN A 8 7.80 -8.78 -6.19
N ASP A 9 8.47 -7.64 -6.27
CA ASP A 9 9.88 -7.52 -5.88
C ASP A 9 10.05 -7.31 -4.37
N CYS A 10 8.96 -7.27 -3.61
CA CYS A 10 9.00 -7.03 -2.18
C CYS A 10 8.83 -8.33 -1.39
N SER A 11 9.88 -8.74 -0.64
CA SER A 11 9.81 -9.96 0.18
C SER A 11 8.75 -9.88 1.28
N LYS A 12 8.50 -8.68 1.82
CA LYS A 12 7.48 -8.50 2.86
C LYS A 12 6.08 -8.66 2.32
N SER A 13 5.86 -8.27 1.06
CA SER A 13 4.58 -8.53 0.40
C SER A 13 4.34 -10.02 0.24
N ARG A 14 5.39 -10.78 -0.11
CA ARG A 14 5.28 -12.24 -0.25
C ARG A 14 4.97 -12.90 1.09
N ALA A 15 5.55 -12.41 2.17
CA ALA A 15 5.29 -12.96 3.50
C ALA A 15 3.82 -12.85 3.90
N ILE A 16 3.15 -11.74 3.54
CA ILE A 16 1.73 -11.59 3.85
C ILE A 16 0.88 -12.56 3.04
N LEU A 17 1.28 -12.85 1.80
CA LEU A 17 0.55 -13.81 0.98
C LEU A 17 0.61 -15.21 1.58
N GLU A 18 1.78 -15.61 2.07
CA GLU A 18 1.95 -16.89 2.77
C GLU A 18 1.10 -16.94 4.04
N PHE A 19 1.07 -15.86 4.80
CA PHE A 19 0.29 -15.76 6.02
C PHE A 19 -1.20 -15.96 5.74
N LEU A 20 -1.73 -15.29 4.71
CA LEU A 20 -3.13 -15.41 4.35
C LEU A 20 -3.47 -16.82 3.85
N ASP A 21 -2.58 -17.40 3.05
CA ASP A 21 -2.77 -18.74 2.52
C ASP A 21 -2.78 -19.80 3.65
N GLU A 22 -1.85 -19.69 4.58
CA GLU A 22 -1.76 -20.59 5.73
C GLU A 22 -3.01 -20.54 6.62
N ASN A 23 -3.69 -19.40 6.64
CA ASN A 23 -4.90 -19.20 7.44
C ASN A 23 -6.18 -19.45 6.65
N GLY A 24 -6.08 -19.96 5.42
CA GLY A 24 -7.23 -20.32 4.61
C GLY A 24 -8.05 -19.13 4.13
N VAL A 25 -7.46 -17.96 4.05
CA VAL A 25 -8.15 -16.73 3.64
C VAL A 25 -8.03 -16.56 2.14
N GLU A 26 -9.16 -16.35 1.46
CA GLU A 26 -9.17 -16.07 0.04
C GLU A 26 -8.73 -14.63 -0.20
N PHE A 27 -7.86 -14.43 -1.18
CA PHE A 27 -7.37 -13.10 -1.53
C PHE A 27 -7.13 -12.96 -3.02
N GLN A 28 -7.14 -11.71 -3.48
CA GLN A 28 -6.81 -11.34 -4.86
C GLN A 28 -5.59 -10.43 -4.81
N ILE A 29 -4.60 -10.73 -5.63
CA ILE A 29 -3.38 -9.93 -5.71
C ILE A 29 -3.55 -8.85 -6.77
N VAL A 30 -3.21 -7.61 -6.43
CA VAL A 30 -3.13 -6.50 -7.38
C VAL A 30 -1.70 -5.99 -7.36
N ASP A 31 -0.96 -6.19 -8.45
CA ASP A 31 0.40 -5.66 -8.59
C ASP A 31 0.29 -4.18 -8.96
N ILE A 32 0.61 -3.31 -7.99
CA ILE A 32 0.43 -1.87 -8.16
C ILE A 32 1.51 -1.22 -9.03
N VAL A 33 2.58 -1.94 -9.34
CA VAL A 33 3.62 -1.43 -10.26
C VAL A 33 3.19 -1.65 -11.70
N SER A 34 2.69 -2.86 -12.01
CA SER A 34 2.18 -3.19 -13.35
C SER A 34 0.81 -2.57 -13.63
N ASN A 35 0.00 -2.41 -12.60
CA ASN A 35 -1.36 -1.84 -12.68
C ASN A 35 -1.49 -0.72 -11.66
N PRO A 36 -0.91 0.46 -11.93
CA PRO A 36 -0.92 1.56 -10.97
C PRO A 36 -2.34 2.00 -10.63
N LEU A 37 -2.54 2.37 -9.37
CA LEU A 37 -3.80 2.94 -8.93
C LEU A 37 -3.95 4.35 -9.50
N SER A 38 -5.18 4.74 -9.86
CA SER A 38 -5.47 6.12 -10.23
C SER A 38 -5.38 7.00 -8.98
N GLU A 39 -5.33 8.32 -9.17
CA GLU A 39 -5.33 9.26 -8.05
C GLU A 39 -6.60 9.08 -7.21
N GLU A 40 -7.75 8.89 -7.85
CA GLU A 40 -9.02 8.68 -7.16
C GLU A 40 -9.00 7.41 -6.30
N GLU A 41 -8.45 6.32 -6.85
CA GLU A 41 -8.30 5.06 -6.10
C GLU A 41 -7.35 5.22 -4.92
N LEU A 42 -6.24 5.94 -5.11
CA LEU A 42 -5.28 6.22 -4.03
C LEU A 42 -5.93 7.02 -2.90
N ARG A 43 -6.72 8.03 -3.24
CA ARG A 43 -7.43 8.83 -2.22
C ARG A 43 -8.40 7.97 -1.44
N SER A 44 -9.11 7.07 -2.13
CA SER A 44 -10.03 6.14 -1.50
C SER A 44 -9.32 5.20 -0.53
N VAL A 45 -8.18 4.64 -0.95
CA VAL A 45 -7.39 3.73 -0.10
C VAL A 45 -6.89 4.45 1.16
N VAL A 46 -6.36 5.65 1.00
CA VAL A 46 -5.87 6.45 2.14
C VAL A 46 -7.00 6.74 3.11
N LYS A 47 -8.19 7.06 2.60
CA LYS A 47 -9.36 7.29 3.43
C LYS A 47 -9.75 6.03 4.21
N MET A 48 -9.76 4.87 3.56
CA MET A 48 -10.05 3.60 4.22
C MET A 48 -9.02 3.26 5.30
N LEU A 49 -7.76 3.63 5.07
CA LEU A 49 -6.69 3.44 6.06
C LEU A 49 -6.81 4.37 7.26
N GLY A 50 -7.62 5.43 7.15
CA GLY A 50 -7.69 6.46 8.19
C GLY A 50 -6.36 7.20 8.33
N SER A 51 -5.65 7.41 7.23
CA SER A 51 -4.28 7.88 7.22
C SER A 51 -4.13 9.11 6.31
N THR A 52 -2.90 9.45 5.99
CA THR A 52 -2.57 10.55 5.07
C THR A 52 -1.65 10.00 3.98
N PRO A 53 -1.54 10.67 2.82
CA PRO A 53 -0.62 10.22 1.79
C PRO A 53 0.84 10.25 2.26
N HIS A 54 1.19 11.13 3.20
CA HIS A 54 2.55 11.14 3.77
C HIS A 54 2.87 9.86 4.51
N GLU A 55 1.91 9.31 5.25
CA GLU A 55 2.13 8.10 6.07
C GLU A 55 2.31 6.84 5.22
N ILE A 56 1.76 6.81 4.02
CA ILE A 56 1.90 5.66 3.13
C ILE A 56 3.04 5.81 2.13
N THR A 57 3.80 6.89 2.20
CA THR A 57 4.93 7.13 1.30
C THR A 57 6.21 6.55 1.88
N ARG A 58 6.94 5.80 1.05
CA ARG A 58 8.23 5.21 1.42
C ARG A 58 9.33 6.26 1.28
N LYS A 59 9.43 7.15 2.26
CA LYS A 59 10.36 8.29 2.22
C LYS A 59 11.83 7.88 2.32
N ASN A 60 12.11 6.63 2.72
CA ASN A 60 13.47 6.12 2.80
C ASN A 60 13.99 5.60 1.46
N GLU A 61 13.16 5.53 0.44
CA GLU A 61 13.59 5.14 -0.90
C GLU A 61 14.52 6.19 -1.49
N ALA A 62 15.58 5.74 -2.19
CA ALA A 62 16.56 6.63 -2.79
C ALA A 62 15.91 7.63 -3.75
N PHE A 63 14.96 7.16 -4.57
CA PHE A 63 14.24 8.02 -5.51
C PHE A 63 13.56 9.20 -4.80
N PHE A 64 12.89 8.92 -3.66
CA PHE A 64 12.22 9.97 -2.90
C PHE A 64 13.24 10.97 -2.33
N LYS A 65 14.31 10.44 -1.74
CA LYS A 65 15.35 11.29 -1.15
C LYS A 65 16.01 12.20 -2.19
N GLU A 66 16.31 11.67 -3.37
CA GLU A 66 16.95 12.42 -4.42
C GLU A 66 16.08 13.52 -5.00
N ASN A 67 14.76 13.32 -5.05
CA ASN A 67 13.85 14.22 -5.76
C ASN A 67 12.99 15.09 -4.85
N PHE A 68 12.67 14.64 -3.65
CA PHE A 68 11.64 15.28 -2.83
C PHE A 68 12.05 15.56 -1.39
N GLU A 69 13.16 15.03 -0.91
CA GLU A 69 13.56 15.22 0.49
C GLU A 69 13.73 16.69 0.82
N GLY A 70 13.15 17.11 1.95
CA GLY A 70 13.23 18.49 2.40
C GLY A 70 12.30 19.45 1.69
N LYS A 71 11.53 18.99 0.69
CA LYS A 71 10.57 19.83 -0.01
C LYS A 71 9.22 19.79 0.68
N PRO A 72 8.55 20.94 0.88
CA PRO A 72 7.20 20.93 1.41
C PRO A 72 6.24 20.43 0.34
N LEU A 73 5.59 19.30 0.60
CA LEU A 73 4.64 18.68 -0.32
C LEU A 73 3.24 18.72 0.29
N SER A 74 2.26 19.23 -0.46
CA SER A 74 0.87 19.14 -0.06
C SER A 74 0.36 17.73 -0.29
N ASP A 75 -0.77 17.39 0.32
CA ASP A 75 -1.39 16.09 0.09
C ASP A 75 -1.71 15.87 -1.39
N ASP A 76 -2.24 16.90 -2.06
CA ASP A 76 -2.57 16.80 -3.48
C ASP A 76 -1.35 16.53 -4.34
N GLN A 77 -0.24 17.22 -4.06
CA GLN A 77 1.03 17.00 -4.77
C GLN A 77 1.51 15.56 -4.55
N LEU A 78 1.40 15.07 -3.33
CA LEU A 78 1.88 13.73 -3.00
C LEU A 78 1.03 12.64 -3.66
N PHE A 79 -0.29 12.83 -3.78
CA PHE A 79 -1.12 11.88 -4.51
C PHE A 79 -0.68 11.76 -5.97
N VAL A 80 -0.34 12.86 -6.62
CA VAL A 80 0.17 12.84 -8.00
C VAL A 80 1.50 12.09 -8.06
N ILE A 81 2.40 12.37 -7.11
CA ILE A 81 3.71 11.70 -7.05
C ILE A 81 3.53 10.19 -6.89
N LEU A 82 2.64 9.76 -6.00
CA LEU A 82 2.40 8.34 -5.75
C LEU A 82 1.76 7.65 -6.95
N GLN A 83 0.88 8.34 -7.67
CA GLN A 83 0.27 7.80 -8.88
C GLN A 83 1.34 7.56 -9.97
N GLU A 84 2.25 8.50 -10.12
CA GLU A 84 3.32 8.41 -11.11
C GLU A 84 4.45 7.47 -10.69
N ASN A 85 4.59 7.22 -9.39
CA ASN A 85 5.69 6.45 -8.82
C ASN A 85 5.15 5.43 -7.81
N PRO A 86 4.42 4.40 -8.27
CA PRO A 86 3.78 3.45 -7.36
C PRO A 86 4.75 2.68 -6.46
N GLN A 87 6.03 2.60 -6.82
CA GLN A 87 7.05 1.99 -5.98
C GLN A 87 7.26 2.73 -4.66
N LEU A 88 6.78 3.97 -4.56
CA LEU A 88 6.88 4.76 -3.32
C LEU A 88 5.76 4.48 -2.34
N ILE A 89 4.76 3.69 -2.72
CA ILE A 89 3.63 3.36 -1.84
C ILE A 89 4.04 2.24 -0.88
N GLN A 90 3.71 2.41 0.40
CA GLN A 90 3.90 1.35 1.41
C GLN A 90 3.11 0.12 0.99
N ARG A 91 3.68 -1.06 1.22
CA ARG A 91 3.06 -2.33 0.84
C ARG A 91 3.48 -3.45 1.78
N PRO A 92 2.67 -4.48 1.89
CA PRO A 92 1.39 -4.66 1.22
C PRO A 92 0.28 -3.84 1.90
N ILE A 93 -0.75 -3.49 1.13
CA ILE A 93 -1.97 -2.90 1.67
C ILE A 93 -3.07 -3.92 1.46
N LEU A 94 -3.80 -4.23 2.53
CA LEU A 94 -4.90 -5.21 2.51
C LEU A 94 -6.22 -4.47 2.56
N ILE A 95 -7.14 -4.81 1.66
CA ILE A 95 -8.45 -4.18 1.60
C ILE A 95 -9.54 -5.24 1.66
N LYS A 96 -10.49 -5.07 2.57
CA LYS A 96 -11.67 -5.93 2.67
C LYS A 96 -12.89 -5.05 2.89
N GLY A 97 -13.76 -4.96 1.87
CA GLY A 97 -14.91 -4.07 1.92
C GLY A 97 -14.49 -2.63 2.03
N SER A 98 -14.87 -1.95 3.10
CA SER A 98 -14.52 -0.56 3.37
C SER A 98 -13.34 -0.41 4.34
N LEU A 99 -12.71 -1.53 4.72
CA LEU A 99 -11.58 -1.52 5.64
C LEU A 99 -10.28 -1.76 4.91
N ALA A 100 -9.23 -1.06 5.32
CA ALA A 100 -7.89 -1.25 4.78
C ALA A 100 -6.86 -1.16 5.90
N VAL A 101 -5.79 -1.94 5.77
CA VAL A 101 -4.63 -1.85 6.67
C VAL A 101 -3.35 -2.04 5.88
N VAL A 102 -2.26 -1.46 6.36
CA VAL A 102 -0.93 -1.79 5.87
C VAL A 102 -0.52 -3.10 6.56
N GLY A 103 -0.11 -4.09 5.79
CA GLY A 103 0.26 -5.40 6.31
C GLY A 103 1.64 -5.48 6.92
N ARG A 104 2.10 -4.42 7.53
CA ARG A 104 3.36 -4.35 8.25
C ARG A 104 3.14 -3.70 9.60
N PRO A 105 3.41 -4.40 10.68
CA PRO A 105 3.79 -5.82 10.74
C PRO A 105 2.64 -6.73 10.31
N ILE A 106 2.96 -7.99 10.07
CA ILE A 106 1.99 -9.00 9.62
C ILE A 106 0.77 -9.07 10.55
N GLU A 107 0.95 -8.82 11.83
CA GLU A 107 -0.11 -8.84 12.83
C GLU A 107 -1.28 -7.93 12.48
N ASN A 108 -1.05 -6.88 11.69
CA ASN A 108 -2.13 -5.99 11.24
C ASN A 108 -3.16 -6.73 10.40
N ALA A 109 -2.76 -7.81 9.72
CA ALA A 109 -3.67 -8.60 8.90
C ALA A 109 -4.62 -9.48 9.70
N ARG A 110 -4.36 -9.69 10.99
CA ARG A 110 -5.19 -10.55 11.84
C ARG A 110 -6.62 -10.07 11.94
N MET A 111 -6.85 -8.77 11.81
CA MET A 111 -8.20 -8.22 11.87
C MET A 111 -9.10 -8.76 10.74
N PHE A 112 -8.52 -9.34 9.69
CA PHE A 112 -9.26 -9.87 8.56
C PHE A 112 -9.46 -11.40 8.64
N LEU A 113 -8.96 -12.07 9.66
CA LEU A 113 -9.00 -13.54 9.74
C LEU A 113 -10.33 -14.11 10.23
N ASP A 114 -11.19 -13.33 10.75
CA ASP A 114 -12.48 -13.79 11.27
C ASP A 114 -13.60 -13.70 10.26
#